data_f27e03431a803ffae53fca302e2b8eb9
#
_entry.id   f27e03431a803ffae53fca302e2b8eb9
#
_cell.length_a   1.000
_cell.length_b   1.000
_cell.length_c   1.000
_cell.angle_alpha   90.00
_cell.angle_beta   90.00
_cell.angle_gamma   90.00
#
_symmetry.space_group_name_H-M   'P 1'
#
loop_
_entity.id
_entity.type
_entity.pdbx_description
1 polymer ?
#
loop_
_entity_poly.entity_id
_entity_poly.type
_entity_poly.pdbx_seq_one_letter_code
_entity_poly.pdbx_strand_id
1 'polypeptide(L)'
;MKNYLLFLFPFFLSCFAFGAKPVSLFNGKDLTGWRKANYVVEDGAIVCKGGNLVTEKEYSNYVFEFEFLLPPGGNNGLGIHYPGKGDAAYTGMELQILDNSHKRYAKLKDYQYHGSLYTL
;
A
#
# COMPACT_ATOMS: atom_id res chain seq x y z
N MET A 1 47.32 41.74 9.58
CA MET A 1 46.54 40.50 9.34
C MET A 1 45.05 40.87 9.51
N LYS A 2 44.28 40.84 8.41
CA LYS A 2 42.86 41.16 8.42
C LYS A 2 42.07 39.85 8.56
N ASN A 3 41.39 39.69 9.69
CA ASN A 3 40.50 38.56 9.93
C ASN A 3 39.16 38.81 9.21
N TYR A 4 38.85 38.01 8.20
CA TYR A 4 37.55 37.98 7.57
C TYR A 4 36.67 36.95 8.31
N LEU A 5 35.65 37.44 9.01
CA LEU A 5 34.64 36.62 9.64
C LEU A 5 33.59 36.28 8.57
N LEU A 6 33.57 35.04 8.10
CA LEU A 6 32.62 34.52 7.13
C LEU A 6 31.34 34.13 7.88
N PHE A 7 30.28 34.92 7.78
CA PHE A 7 28.94 34.56 8.27
C PHE A 7 28.28 33.61 7.24
N LEU A 8 28.27 32.32 7.55
CA LEU A 8 27.41 31.34 6.86
C LEU A 8 25.99 31.48 7.42
N PHE A 9 25.11 32.14 6.65
CA PHE A 9 23.68 32.09 6.87
C PHE A 9 23.16 30.71 6.46
N PRO A 10 22.55 29.90 7.36
CA PRO A 10 21.87 28.69 6.92
C PRO A 10 20.63 29.10 6.14
N PHE A 11 20.66 28.85 4.83
CA PHE A 11 19.48 28.98 3.99
C PHE A 11 18.54 27.83 4.33
N PHE A 12 17.61 28.05 5.27
CA PHE A 12 16.50 27.14 5.52
C PHE A 12 15.55 27.21 4.31
N LEU A 13 15.73 26.30 3.37
CA LEU A 13 14.74 26.03 2.36
C LEU A 13 13.55 25.33 3.05
N SER A 14 12.62 26.11 3.59
CA SER A 14 11.34 25.61 4.09
C SER A 14 10.55 25.10 2.89
N CYS A 15 10.67 23.80 2.61
CA CYS A 15 9.77 23.09 1.72
C CYS A 15 8.39 23.12 2.38
N PHE A 16 7.54 24.08 2.02
CA PHE A 16 6.10 24.02 2.33
C PHE A 16 5.51 22.87 1.50
N ALA A 17 5.57 21.65 2.04
CA ALA A 17 4.72 20.60 1.57
C ALA A 17 3.28 21.04 1.86
N PHE A 18 2.53 21.44 0.86
CA PHE A 18 1.07 21.55 0.96
C PHE A 18 0.56 20.12 1.15
N GLY A 19 0.52 19.69 2.41
CA GLY A 19 0.02 18.38 2.79
C GLY A 19 -1.47 18.32 2.52
N ALA A 20 -1.87 17.57 1.50
CA ALA A 20 -3.25 17.16 1.38
C ALA A 20 -3.65 16.46 2.67
N LYS A 21 -4.83 16.82 3.23
CA LYS A 21 -5.31 16.13 4.44
C LYS A 21 -5.53 14.64 4.13
N PRO A 22 -5.05 13.72 4.97
CA PRO A 22 -5.33 12.31 4.79
C PRO A 22 -6.83 12.04 4.72
N VAL A 23 -7.22 11.18 3.79
CA VAL A 23 -8.61 10.70 3.63
C VAL A 23 -8.63 9.25 4.07
N SER A 24 -9.41 8.95 5.12
CA SER A 24 -9.60 7.56 5.52
C SER A 24 -10.42 6.82 4.47
N LEU A 25 -9.89 5.71 3.97
CA LEU A 25 -10.59 4.81 3.04
C LEU A 25 -11.41 3.75 3.77
N PHE A 26 -11.23 3.59 5.08
CA PHE A 26 -11.96 2.64 5.89
C PHE A 26 -12.43 3.30 7.19
N ASN A 27 -13.70 3.11 7.53
CA ASN A 27 -14.33 3.73 8.68
C ASN A 27 -14.28 2.88 9.97
N GLY A 28 -13.66 1.68 9.90
CA GLY A 28 -13.58 0.74 11.01
C GLY A 28 -14.87 -0.06 11.29
N LYS A 29 -15.92 0.11 10.51
CA LYS A 29 -17.26 -0.47 10.78
C LYS A 29 -17.82 -1.31 9.63
N ASP A 30 -17.69 -0.80 8.42
CA ASP A 30 -18.26 -1.42 7.22
C ASP A 30 -17.42 -1.08 5.97
N LEU A 31 -17.82 -1.64 4.84
CA LEU A 31 -17.15 -1.45 3.56
C LEU A 31 -17.74 -0.30 2.72
N THR A 32 -18.30 0.72 3.35
CA THR A 32 -18.77 1.93 2.64
C THR A 32 -17.59 2.58 1.90
N GLY A 33 -17.76 2.88 0.62
CA GLY A 33 -16.72 3.41 -0.27
C GLY A 33 -15.90 2.33 -0.99
N TRP A 34 -16.25 1.06 -0.78
CA TRP A 34 -15.65 -0.09 -1.45
C TRP A 34 -16.69 -0.82 -2.31
N ARG A 35 -16.29 -1.32 -3.46
CA ARG A 35 -17.16 -2.14 -4.31
C ARG A 35 -17.50 -3.43 -3.59
N LYS A 36 -18.74 -3.90 -3.77
CA LYS A 36 -19.20 -5.12 -3.12
C LYS A 36 -18.30 -6.31 -3.46
N ALA A 37 -17.79 -6.97 -2.43
CA ALA A 37 -16.87 -8.10 -2.51
C ALA A 37 -17.15 -9.10 -1.39
N ASN A 38 -16.51 -10.27 -1.44
CA ASN A 38 -16.62 -11.28 -0.39
C ASN A 38 -15.62 -11.00 0.74
N TYR A 39 -15.78 -9.84 1.38
CA TYR A 39 -14.98 -9.40 2.51
C TYR A 39 -15.91 -9.07 3.67
N VAL A 40 -15.42 -9.19 4.88
CA VAL A 40 -16.17 -8.84 6.09
C VAL A 40 -15.37 -7.89 6.96
N VAL A 41 -16.01 -7.20 7.88
CA VAL A 41 -15.36 -6.40 8.91
C VAL A 41 -15.52 -7.12 10.23
N GLU A 42 -14.41 -7.44 10.87
CA GLU A 42 -14.34 -8.09 12.18
C GLU A 42 -13.36 -7.28 13.06
N ASP A 43 -13.75 -6.95 14.28
CA ASP A 43 -12.92 -6.22 15.26
C ASP A 43 -12.26 -4.94 14.72
N GLY A 44 -12.97 -4.19 13.86
CA GLY A 44 -12.47 -2.97 13.26
C GLY A 44 -11.45 -3.17 12.13
N ALA A 45 -11.26 -4.40 11.66
CA ALA A 45 -10.38 -4.74 10.55
C ALA A 45 -11.14 -5.34 9.36
N ILE A 46 -10.63 -5.11 8.15
CA ILE A 46 -11.13 -5.75 6.94
C ILE A 46 -10.52 -7.14 6.85
N VAL A 47 -11.36 -8.17 6.87
CA VAL A 47 -10.95 -9.58 6.76
C VAL A 47 -11.13 -10.06 5.33
N CYS A 48 -10.02 -10.44 4.71
CA CYS A 48 -9.99 -10.92 3.33
C CYS A 48 -10.55 -12.35 3.23
N LYS A 49 -11.62 -12.54 2.49
CA LYS A 49 -12.26 -13.86 2.25
C LYS A 49 -12.06 -14.34 0.80
N GLY A 50 -11.19 -13.66 0.04
CA GLY A 50 -10.87 -13.98 -1.35
C GLY A 50 -11.48 -13.03 -2.38
N GLY A 51 -10.90 -12.99 -3.56
CA GLY A 51 -11.19 -12.00 -4.60
C GLY A 51 -10.55 -10.64 -4.32
N ASN A 52 -10.94 -9.63 -5.07
CA ASN A 52 -10.39 -8.28 -4.96
C ASN A 52 -11.39 -7.35 -4.27
N LEU A 53 -10.93 -6.62 -3.27
CA LEU A 53 -11.64 -5.48 -2.70
C LEU A 53 -11.13 -4.20 -3.39
N VAL A 54 -12.03 -3.47 -4.01
CA VAL A 54 -11.68 -2.30 -4.85
C VAL A 54 -12.42 -1.07 -4.35
N THR A 55 -11.74 0.06 -4.27
CA THR A 55 -12.37 1.34 -3.93
C THR A 55 -13.41 1.74 -4.99
N GLU A 56 -14.51 2.34 -4.58
CA GLU A 56 -15.51 2.89 -5.53
C GLU A 56 -14.95 4.09 -6.29
N LYS A 57 -14.14 4.90 -5.61
CA LYS A 57 -13.48 6.07 -6.22
C LYS A 57 -12.12 5.69 -6.79
N GLU A 58 -11.74 6.37 -7.84
CA GLU A 58 -10.39 6.34 -8.39
C GLU A 58 -9.54 7.45 -7.77
N TYR A 59 -8.25 7.19 -7.63
CA TYR A 59 -7.29 8.11 -7.04
C TYR A 59 -6.08 8.26 -7.96
N SER A 60 -5.50 9.45 -7.99
CA SER A 60 -4.26 9.75 -8.72
C SER A 60 -3.32 10.58 -7.84
N ASN A 61 -2.01 10.45 -8.06
CA ASN A 61 -0.99 11.21 -7.32
C ASN A 61 -1.17 11.10 -5.79
N TYR A 62 -1.23 9.89 -5.28
CA TYR A 62 -1.53 9.61 -3.87
C TYR A 62 -0.34 8.99 -3.13
N VAL A 63 -0.37 9.15 -1.81
CA VAL A 63 0.34 8.29 -0.87
C VAL A 63 -0.71 7.43 -0.19
N PHE A 64 -0.52 6.12 -0.19
CA PHE A 64 -1.41 5.17 0.46
C PHE A 64 -0.71 4.50 1.63
N GLU A 65 -1.30 4.64 2.80
CA GLU A 65 -0.81 4.08 4.05
C GLU A 65 -1.84 3.08 4.59
N PHE A 66 -1.39 1.92 5.03
CA PHE A 66 -2.25 0.90 5.62
C PHE A 66 -1.44 -0.05 6.51
N GLU A 67 -2.11 -0.66 7.45
CA GLU A 67 -1.58 -1.75 8.26
C GLU A 67 -2.18 -3.07 7.80
N PHE A 68 -1.42 -4.14 7.90
CA PHE A 68 -1.90 -5.47 7.58
C PHE A 68 -1.37 -6.52 8.58
N LEU A 69 -2.16 -7.57 8.76
CA LEU A 69 -1.79 -8.74 9.53
C LEU A 69 -1.91 -9.98 8.64
N LEU A 70 -0.79 -10.69 8.47
CA LEU A 70 -0.77 -11.96 7.78
C LEU A 70 -0.81 -13.13 8.76
N PRO A 71 -1.69 -14.12 8.56
CA PRO A 71 -1.57 -15.40 9.24
C PRO A 71 -0.33 -16.17 8.72
N PRO A 72 0.16 -17.18 9.44
CA PRO A 72 1.24 -18.03 8.95
C PRO A 72 0.96 -18.58 7.53
N GLY A 73 1.86 -18.33 6.60
CA GLY A 73 1.72 -18.67 5.20
C GLY A 73 0.69 -17.81 4.44
N GLY A 74 0.33 -16.66 4.97
CA GLY A 74 -0.56 -15.70 4.31
C GLY A 74 0.02 -15.20 3.00
N ASN A 75 -0.87 -14.96 2.04
CA ASN A 75 -0.57 -14.40 0.72
C ASN A 75 -1.69 -13.46 0.32
N ASN A 76 -1.33 -12.24 0.00
CA ASN A 76 -2.21 -11.18 -0.44
C ASN A 76 -1.41 -10.21 -1.33
N GLY A 77 -2.03 -9.15 -1.81
CA GLY A 77 -1.37 -8.10 -2.56
C GLY A 77 -2.15 -6.79 -2.52
N LEU A 78 -1.42 -5.70 -2.72
CA LEU A 78 -2.01 -4.40 -2.96
C LEU A 78 -2.00 -4.13 -4.46
N GLY A 79 -3.18 -4.18 -5.09
CA GLY A 79 -3.35 -3.83 -6.50
C GLY A 79 -3.38 -2.32 -6.70
N ILE A 80 -2.54 -1.82 -7.60
CA ILE A 80 -2.51 -0.43 -8.05
C ILE A 80 -2.67 -0.38 -9.57
N HIS A 81 -3.21 0.72 -10.11
CA HIS A 81 -3.55 0.84 -11.54
C HIS A 81 -4.44 -0.31 -12.06
N TYR A 82 -5.28 -0.87 -11.18
CA TYR A 82 -6.14 -2.00 -11.48
C TYR A 82 -7.46 -1.56 -12.13
N PRO A 83 -7.81 -2.09 -13.31
CA PRO A 83 -9.02 -1.65 -14.03
C PRO A 83 -10.34 -2.19 -13.45
N GLY A 84 -10.29 -2.93 -12.33
CA GLY A 84 -11.46 -3.44 -11.62
C GLY A 84 -11.98 -4.78 -12.15
N LYS A 85 -11.28 -5.45 -13.07
CA LYS A 85 -11.57 -6.80 -13.55
C LYS A 85 -10.31 -7.55 -13.92
N GLY A 86 -10.37 -8.88 -13.85
CA GLY A 86 -9.21 -9.75 -14.07
C GLY A 86 -8.37 -9.89 -12.80
N ASP A 87 -7.17 -10.39 -12.97
CA ASP A 87 -6.19 -10.54 -11.90
C ASP A 87 -5.37 -9.26 -11.78
N ALA A 88 -5.30 -8.68 -10.57
CA ALA A 88 -4.63 -7.41 -10.32
C ALA A 88 -3.13 -7.45 -10.66
N ALA A 89 -2.48 -8.59 -10.47
CA ALA A 89 -1.06 -8.78 -10.77
C ALA A 89 -0.73 -8.68 -12.27
N TYR A 90 -1.70 -9.04 -13.13
CA TYR A 90 -1.49 -9.11 -14.59
C TYR A 90 -2.20 -8.01 -15.38
N THR A 91 -3.25 -7.41 -14.81
CA THR A 91 -4.02 -6.35 -15.48
C THR A 91 -3.77 -4.96 -14.92
N GLY A 92 -3.06 -4.89 -13.81
CA GLY A 92 -2.58 -3.69 -13.14
C GLY A 92 -1.14 -3.88 -12.70
N MET A 93 -0.83 -3.47 -11.49
CA MET A 93 0.40 -3.76 -10.79
C MET A 93 0.05 -4.22 -9.36
N GLU A 94 0.73 -5.24 -8.87
CA GLU A 94 0.52 -5.75 -7.52
C GLU A 94 1.80 -5.62 -6.69
N LEU A 95 1.70 -4.94 -5.55
CA LEU A 95 2.71 -5.00 -4.51
C LEU A 95 2.45 -6.23 -3.65
N GLN A 96 3.38 -7.19 -3.65
CA GLN A 96 3.22 -8.46 -2.97
C GLN A 96 3.20 -8.31 -1.45
N ILE A 97 2.24 -8.94 -0.79
CA ILE A 97 2.12 -9.04 0.66
C ILE A 97 2.12 -10.52 1.05
N LEU A 98 3.28 -11.03 1.52
CA LEU A 98 3.52 -12.45 1.68
C LEU A 98 4.28 -12.75 2.99
N ASP A 99 3.93 -13.85 3.66
CA ASP A 99 4.77 -14.44 4.70
C ASP A 99 5.91 -15.26 4.05
N ASN A 100 7.00 -14.60 3.71
CA ASN A 100 8.17 -15.23 3.10
C ASN A 100 8.79 -16.34 3.94
N SER A 101 8.58 -16.33 5.26
CA SER A 101 9.20 -17.28 6.20
C SER A 101 8.54 -18.64 6.21
N HIS A 102 7.31 -18.73 5.69
CA HIS A 102 6.56 -19.97 5.74
C HIS A 102 7.10 -21.01 4.75
N LYS A 103 7.21 -22.28 5.18
CA LYS A 103 7.79 -23.40 4.42
C LYS A 103 7.17 -23.62 3.02
N ARG A 104 5.91 -23.26 2.81
CA ARG A 104 5.23 -23.37 1.51
C ARG A 104 5.85 -22.46 0.44
N TYR A 105 6.61 -21.45 0.85
CA TYR A 105 7.25 -20.46 -0.01
C TYR A 105 8.77 -20.63 -0.11
N ALA A 106 9.29 -21.81 0.16
CA ALA A 106 10.73 -22.11 0.14
C ALA A 106 11.38 -21.97 -1.26
N LYS A 107 10.61 -21.81 -2.33
CA LYS A 107 11.10 -21.75 -3.72
C LYS A 107 10.48 -20.57 -4.48
N LEU A 108 10.47 -19.39 -3.87
CA LEU A 108 10.02 -18.17 -4.52
C LEU A 108 11.05 -17.70 -5.56
N LYS A 109 10.54 -17.10 -6.61
CA LYS A 109 11.33 -16.26 -7.52
C LYS A 109 11.43 -14.85 -6.94
N ASP A 110 12.42 -14.07 -7.39
CA ASP A 110 12.69 -12.73 -6.82
C ASP A 110 11.48 -11.81 -6.80
N TYR A 111 10.68 -11.80 -7.87
CA TYR A 111 9.47 -10.98 -7.97
C TYR A 111 8.27 -11.47 -7.13
N GLN A 112 8.41 -12.58 -6.40
CA GLN A 112 7.35 -13.16 -5.58
C GLN A 112 7.52 -12.88 -4.09
N TYR A 113 8.64 -12.29 -3.67
CA TYR A 113 8.86 -11.94 -2.28
C TYR A 113 7.98 -10.78 -1.83
N HIS A 114 7.71 -10.73 -0.54
CA HIS A 114 7.03 -9.59 0.08
C HIS A 114 7.71 -8.27 -0.29
N GLY A 115 6.93 -7.27 -0.69
CA GLY A 115 7.41 -5.95 -1.09
C GLY A 115 7.86 -5.85 -2.56
N SER A 116 7.89 -6.95 -3.31
CA SER A 116 8.17 -6.90 -4.75
C SER A 116 6.95 -6.42 -5.54
N LEU A 117 7.20 -5.79 -6.69
CA LEU A 117 6.17 -5.69 -7.74
C LEU A 117 6.05 -7.06 -8.41
N TYR A 118 4.90 -7.70 -8.25
CA TYR A 118 4.69 -9.06 -8.73
C TYR A 118 4.76 -9.10 -10.26
N THR A 119 5.48 -10.07 -10.80
CA THR A 119 5.74 -10.28 -12.24
C THR A 119 6.77 -9.34 -12.89
N LEU A 120 7.38 -8.40 -12.15
CA LEU A 120 8.45 -7.53 -12.66
C LEU A 120 9.82 -7.92 -12.13
#